data_4125386052029ba700f0c5c86b584fec
#
_entry.id   4125386052029ba700f0c5c86b584fec
#
_cell.length_a   1.000
_cell.length_b   1.000
_cell.length_c   1.000
_cell.angle_alpha   90.00
_cell.angle_beta   90.00
_cell.angle_gamma   90.00
#
_symmetry.space_group_name_H-M   'P 1'
#
loop_
_entity.id
_entity.type
_entity.pdbx_description
1 polymer ?
#
loop_
_entity_poly.entity_id
_entity_poly.type
_entity_poly.pdbx_seq_one_letter_code
_entity_poly.pdbx_strand_id
1 'polypeptide(L)'
;MRHIRNILFIMYDQLRHDFLSCAGHPTMRTPNMDRLAAMGVRFSRAYVQSPVCGASRMSFYTGRYVHSHGAAWNNFPLKVGEITLGDHLRRLGMDSWLIGKTHMQADAEGMARLGLAPDSVIGARVAECGFDIWERDDGLWAEGPDGFYDARRSPYNEWLKARGYPGPNPWLSHANAAVAPDGSPASGWLMKNARLPANIKEEDSETAWLTTRALDFLNDREDDASPWLCHLSYIKPHWPYIVPAPYNAHYGPQDVLPATRHESERDNPHPVYRAYMENPIGRAFSRDEVRREVIPAYMGLIAQCDDHLGRLLDDLQASGRMQDTMIVLTSDHGDYLGDHWLGEKDLFHDPSVRVPLIVYDPSAQADATRGTVCDALVESIDLAATFIEAAGGQVPDHIIEGRSLLPFLHGAAPESWREAVISEYDYSATPMAGRLDLAPKEARLFMVFDGRYKLIHAEGGLPPMLFDTETDPQEFTDLGTSPAHAGIRNMLYSRLADWARRPAQRTTVSDTQLIARRGGSRRKGILLGVWDEDDLDAAQLGPLQR
;
A
#
# COMPACT_ATOMS: atom_id res chain seq x y z
N MET A 1 -30.18 8.32 0.80
CA MET A 1 -29.10 9.16 0.22
C MET A 1 -27.79 8.55 0.66
N ARG A 2 -26.80 8.46 -0.21
CA ARG A 2 -25.44 8.05 0.20
C ARG A 2 -24.92 9.13 1.15
N HIS A 3 -24.47 8.77 2.35
CA HIS A 3 -23.83 9.71 3.29
C HIS A 3 -22.42 10.07 2.83
N ILE A 4 -21.71 9.10 2.18
CA ILE A 4 -20.39 9.27 1.59
C ILE A 4 -20.59 9.39 0.08
N ARG A 5 -20.28 10.57 -0.45
CA ARG A 5 -20.38 10.86 -1.87
C ARG A 5 -19.05 10.70 -2.56
N ASN A 6 -17.98 11.17 -1.92
CA ASN A 6 -16.63 11.22 -2.47
C ASN A 6 -15.65 10.52 -1.56
N ILE A 7 -14.53 10.08 -2.12
CA ILE A 7 -13.43 9.45 -1.37
C ILE A 7 -12.12 10.09 -1.80
N LEU A 8 -11.40 10.71 -0.86
CA LEU A 8 -10.02 11.15 -1.05
C LEU A 8 -9.09 10.11 -0.41
N PHE A 9 -8.45 9.31 -1.24
CA PHE A 9 -7.53 8.26 -0.83
C PHE A 9 -6.08 8.76 -0.96
N ILE A 10 -5.48 9.16 0.16
CA ILE A 10 -4.12 9.70 0.24
C ILE A 10 -3.17 8.58 0.63
N MET A 11 -2.14 8.35 -0.19
CA MET A 11 -1.06 7.40 0.08
C MET A 11 0.29 8.10 0.00
N TYR A 12 1.09 7.94 1.04
CA TYR A 12 2.50 8.31 1.03
C TYR A 12 3.35 7.07 0.72
N ASP A 13 4.48 7.26 0.03
CA ASP A 13 5.42 6.18 -0.21
C ASP A 13 6.44 6.12 0.92
N GLN A 14 6.57 4.95 1.55
CA GLN A 14 7.60 4.68 2.55
C GLN A 14 7.42 5.45 3.87
N LEU A 15 6.19 5.84 4.24
CA LEU A 15 5.92 6.51 5.52
C LEU A 15 5.76 5.50 6.65
N ARG A 16 6.65 5.55 7.64
CA ARG A 16 6.60 4.73 8.86
C ARG A 16 5.39 5.07 9.73
N HIS A 17 4.76 4.03 10.29
CA HIS A 17 3.60 4.16 11.16
C HIS A 17 3.87 4.96 12.45
N ASP A 18 5.10 4.95 12.95
CA ASP A 18 5.53 5.57 14.21
C ASP A 18 6.17 6.95 14.04
N PHE A 19 6.29 7.48 12.80
CA PHE A 19 6.79 8.83 12.52
C PHE A 19 5.67 9.88 12.41
N LEU A 20 4.62 9.72 13.19
CA LEU A 20 3.53 10.69 13.34
C LEU A 20 3.39 11.11 14.81
N SER A 21 3.09 12.39 15.06
CA SER A 21 2.86 12.86 16.44
C SER A 21 1.65 12.18 17.09
N CYS A 22 0.55 11.94 16.37
CA CYS A 22 -0.60 11.17 16.87
C CYS A 22 -0.28 9.68 17.15
N ALA A 23 0.81 9.15 16.60
CA ALA A 23 1.30 7.82 16.92
C ALA A 23 2.27 7.79 18.11
N GLY A 24 2.60 8.96 18.69
CA GLY A 24 3.43 9.07 19.89
C GLY A 24 4.91 9.35 19.61
N HIS A 25 5.31 9.72 18.39
CA HIS A 25 6.71 10.10 18.13
C HIS A 25 7.10 11.33 18.94
N PRO A 26 8.17 11.29 19.74
CA PRO A 26 8.43 12.34 20.74
C PRO A 26 8.86 13.69 20.15
N THR A 27 9.50 13.69 18.98
CA THR A 27 10.06 14.91 18.36
C THR A 27 9.37 15.28 17.05
N MET A 28 8.76 14.31 16.33
CA MET A 28 8.04 14.57 15.08
C MET A 28 6.84 15.46 15.32
N ARG A 29 6.58 16.39 14.41
CA ARG A 29 5.41 17.28 14.41
C ARG A 29 4.64 17.11 13.12
N THR A 30 3.41 16.57 13.22
CA THR A 30 2.49 16.34 12.11
C THR A 30 1.09 16.86 12.48
N PRO A 31 0.91 18.18 12.68
CA PRO A 31 -0.33 18.74 13.21
C PRO A 31 -1.55 18.49 12.31
N ASN A 32 -1.37 18.37 11.00
CA ASN A 32 -2.47 18.12 10.08
C ASN A 32 -2.87 16.64 10.03
N MET A 33 -1.91 15.72 10.16
CA MET A 33 -2.21 14.29 10.39
C MET A 33 -2.89 14.08 11.74
N ASP A 34 -2.48 14.83 12.77
CA ASP A 34 -3.13 14.83 14.09
C ASP A 34 -4.57 15.39 14.00
N ARG A 35 -4.77 16.47 13.22
CA ARG A 35 -6.11 17.02 12.94
C ARG A 35 -6.99 15.96 12.26
N LEU A 36 -6.49 15.26 11.27
CA LEU A 36 -7.23 14.19 10.60
C LEU A 36 -7.54 13.03 11.56
N ALA A 37 -6.58 12.63 12.40
CA ALA A 37 -6.77 11.60 13.41
C ALA A 37 -7.83 12.00 14.46
N ALA A 38 -7.85 13.28 14.87
CA ALA A 38 -8.86 13.81 15.79
C ALA A 38 -10.28 13.83 15.20
N MET A 39 -10.41 13.95 13.88
CA MET A 39 -11.69 13.91 13.18
C MET A 39 -12.13 12.50 12.77
N GLY A 40 -11.21 11.55 12.72
CA GLY A 40 -11.45 10.18 12.24
C GLY A 40 -11.09 9.12 13.26
N VAL A 41 -10.82 7.92 12.77
CA VAL A 41 -10.30 6.77 13.53
C VAL A 41 -8.89 6.47 13.05
N ARG A 42 -7.95 6.34 13.99
CA ARG A 42 -6.60 5.85 13.70
C ARG A 42 -6.51 4.35 14.01
N PHE A 43 -6.18 3.55 13.00
CA PHE A 43 -5.92 2.12 13.18
C PHE A 43 -4.46 1.92 13.56
N SER A 44 -4.21 1.42 14.76
CA SER A 44 -2.85 1.26 15.30
C SER A 44 -2.11 0.04 14.75
N ARG A 45 -2.84 -0.94 14.18
CA ARG A 45 -2.31 -2.24 13.75
C ARG A 45 -2.70 -2.56 12.31
N ALA A 46 -2.33 -1.64 11.38
CA ALA A 46 -2.57 -1.78 9.95
C ALA A 46 -1.32 -2.36 9.28
N TYR A 47 -1.50 -3.48 8.56
CA TYR A 47 -0.41 -4.23 7.92
C TYR A 47 -0.62 -4.31 6.41
N VAL A 48 0.47 -4.15 5.67
CA VAL A 48 0.48 -4.31 4.21
C VAL A 48 0.73 -5.77 3.81
N GLN A 49 0.27 -6.15 2.61
CA GLN A 49 0.41 -7.51 2.11
C GLN A 49 1.77 -7.79 1.49
N SER A 50 2.60 -6.76 1.32
CA SER A 50 4.00 -6.88 0.92
C SER A 50 4.79 -5.67 1.40
N PRO A 51 6.08 -5.83 1.75
CA PRO A 51 6.96 -4.72 2.07
C PRO A 51 7.49 -3.98 0.83
N VAL A 52 6.98 -4.28 -0.38
CA VAL A 52 7.47 -3.72 -1.65
C VAL A 52 6.39 -2.85 -2.30
N CYS A 53 6.75 -1.64 -2.75
CA CYS A 53 5.81 -0.66 -3.27
C CYS A 53 4.84 -1.24 -4.31
N GLY A 54 5.34 -1.85 -5.39
CA GLY A 54 4.52 -2.39 -6.48
C GLY A 54 3.55 -3.46 -5.98
N ALA A 55 4.05 -4.48 -5.28
CA ALA A 55 3.23 -5.58 -4.77
C ALA A 55 2.20 -5.11 -3.73
N SER A 56 2.61 -4.23 -2.79
CA SER A 56 1.71 -3.64 -1.81
C SER A 56 0.60 -2.83 -2.48
N ARG A 57 0.94 -1.92 -3.39
CA ARG A 57 -0.02 -1.07 -4.11
C ARG A 57 -1.03 -1.88 -4.90
N MET A 58 -0.58 -2.97 -5.58
CA MET A 58 -1.50 -3.86 -6.29
C MET A 58 -2.48 -4.54 -5.33
N SER A 59 -2.07 -4.88 -4.09
CA SER A 59 -2.98 -5.39 -3.06
C SER A 59 -4.03 -4.36 -2.65
N PHE A 60 -3.66 -3.09 -2.45
CA PHE A 60 -4.62 -1.99 -2.21
C PHE A 60 -5.64 -1.86 -3.35
N TYR A 61 -5.15 -1.87 -4.60
CA TYR A 61 -5.98 -1.58 -5.77
C TYR A 61 -6.87 -2.75 -6.20
N THR A 62 -6.53 -3.98 -5.83
CA THR A 62 -7.33 -5.18 -6.13
C THR A 62 -8.16 -5.66 -4.95
N GLY A 63 -7.84 -5.24 -3.72
CA GLY A 63 -8.41 -5.80 -2.48
C GLY A 63 -8.02 -7.27 -2.27
N ARG A 64 -6.86 -7.70 -2.81
CA ARG A 64 -6.42 -9.09 -2.85
C ARG A 64 -4.99 -9.26 -2.38
N TYR A 65 -4.66 -10.44 -1.87
CA TYR A 65 -3.28 -10.80 -1.51
C TYR A 65 -2.39 -10.93 -2.73
N VAL A 66 -1.07 -10.75 -2.53
CA VAL A 66 -0.07 -10.87 -3.61
C VAL A 66 -0.16 -12.20 -4.33
N HIS A 67 -0.34 -13.30 -3.58
CA HIS A 67 -0.54 -14.64 -4.15
C HIS A 67 -1.74 -14.76 -5.09
N SER A 68 -2.75 -13.91 -4.92
CA SER A 68 -3.97 -13.91 -5.73
C SER A 68 -3.83 -13.09 -7.00
N HIS A 69 -3.28 -11.87 -6.92
CA HIS A 69 -3.13 -10.98 -8.09
C HIS A 69 -1.83 -11.22 -8.86
N GLY A 70 -0.78 -11.79 -8.24
CA GLY A 70 0.45 -12.25 -8.90
C GLY A 70 1.48 -11.16 -9.23
N ALA A 71 1.21 -9.87 -9.01
CA ALA A 71 2.19 -8.80 -9.18
C ALA A 71 3.07 -8.71 -7.92
N ALA A 72 4.09 -9.57 -7.85
CA ALA A 72 4.84 -9.88 -6.64
C ALA A 72 6.02 -8.93 -6.34
N TRP A 73 6.37 -8.04 -7.28
CA TRP A 73 7.51 -7.14 -7.20
C TRP A 73 7.26 -5.81 -7.90
N ASN A 74 8.18 -4.86 -7.76
CA ASN A 74 8.17 -3.62 -8.54
C ASN A 74 8.26 -3.92 -10.03
N ASN A 75 7.44 -3.24 -10.83
CA ASN A 75 7.36 -3.40 -12.29
C ASN A 75 6.93 -4.83 -12.74
N PHE A 76 6.36 -5.64 -11.85
CA PHE A 76 5.65 -6.85 -12.28
C PHE A 76 4.25 -6.45 -12.71
N PRO A 77 3.85 -6.74 -13.94
CA PRO A 77 2.56 -6.29 -14.44
C PRO A 77 1.39 -6.98 -13.72
N LEU A 78 0.37 -6.20 -13.40
CA LEU A 78 -0.93 -6.74 -13.05
C LEU A 78 -1.57 -7.27 -14.33
N LYS A 79 -1.95 -8.55 -14.35
CA LYS A 79 -2.49 -9.19 -15.56
C LYS A 79 -3.73 -8.46 -16.08
N VAL A 80 -3.86 -8.36 -17.40
CA VAL A 80 -5.08 -7.87 -18.05
C VAL A 80 -6.27 -8.74 -17.64
N GLY A 81 -7.34 -8.10 -17.20
CA GLY A 81 -8.55 -8.78 -16.71
C GLY A 81 -8.59 -9.00 -15.20
N GLU A 82 -7.56 -8.61 -14.45
CA GLU A 82 -7.68 -8.46 -13.00
C GLU A 82 -8.69 -7.36 -12.70
N ILE A 83 -9.62 -7.63 -11.78
CA ILE A 83 -10.65 -6.66 -11.40
C ILE A 83 -10.08 -5.74 -10.33
N THR A 84 -10.13 -4.45 -10.58
CA THR A 84 -9.54 -3.44 -9.70
C THR A 84 -10.60 -2.60 -9.00
N LEU A 85 -10.15 -1.83 -8.01
CA LEU A 85 -10.98 -0.88 -7.27
C LEU A 85 -11.76 0.06 -8.23
N GLY A 86 -11.10 0.60 -9.25
CA GLY A 86 -11.74 1.45 -10.25
C GLY A 86 -12.87 0.75 -11.00
N ASP A 87 -12.74 -0.55 -11.28
CA ASP A 87 -13.80 -1.33 -11.93
C ASP A 87 -15.01 -1.54 -11.01
N HIS A 88 -14.76 -1.83 -9.73
CA HIS A 88 -15.82 -1.98 -8.74
C HIS A 88 -16.59 -0.68 -8.54
N LEU A 89 -15.90 0.44 -8.37
CA LEU A 89 -16.53 1.74 -8.09
C LEU A 89 -17.31 2.30 -9.29
N ARG A 90 -16.79 2.15 -10.51
CA ARG A 90 -17.54 2.56 -11.71
C ARG A 90 -18.87 1.83 -11.88
N ARG A 91 -18.96 0.56 -11.51
CA ARG A 91 -20.24 -0.18 -11.49
C ARG A 91 -21.26 0.42 -10.51
N LEU A 92 -20.77 1.16 -9.52
CA LEU A 92 -21.60 1.88 -8.54
C LEU A 92 -21.85 3.35 -8.93
N GLY A 93 -21.36 3.77 -10.11
CA GLY A 93 -21.48 5.14 -10.60
C GLY A 93 -20.58 6.12 -9.86
N MET A 94 -19.41 5.67 -9.42
CA MET A 94 -18.36 6.51 -8.84
C MET A 94 -17.14 6.46 -9.75
N ASP A 95 -16.71 7.61 -10.27
CA ASP A 95 -15.50 7.73 -11.07
C ASP A 95 -14.27 7.56 -10.18
N SER A 96 -13.20 7.00 -10.74
CA SER A 96 -11.96 6.73 -10.00
C SER A 96 -10.79 7.37 -10.70
N TRP A 97 -10.18 8.36 -10.04
CA TRP A 97 -9.13 9.20 -10.61
C TRP A 97 -7.80 9.00 -9.90
N LEU A 98 -6.71 9.12 -10.65
CA LEU A 98 -5.34 9.03 -10.15
C LEU A 98 -4.62 10.38 -10.26
N ILE A 99 -3.96 10.75 -9.17
CA ILE A 99 -2.97 11.83 -9.12
C ILE A 99 -1.71 11.28 -8.46
N GLY A 100 -0.60 11.16 -9.21
CA GLY A 100 0.68 10.69 -8.72
C GLY A 100 1.00 9.24 -9.05
N LYS A 101 1.55 8.48 -8.10
CA LYS A 101 2.22 7.21 -8.30
C LYS A 101 1.30 5.99 -8.18
N THR A 102 1.34 5.07 -9.14
CA THR A 102 0.80 3.70 -8.97
C THR A 102 1.89 2.64 -8.86
N HIS A 103 3.09 2.89 -9.36
CA HIS A 103 4.18 1.92 -9.47
C HIS A 103 3.77 0.67 -10.24
N MET A 104 2.77 0.79 -11.10
CA MET A 104 2.33 -0.28 -11.98
C MET A 104 3.10 -0.27 -13.29
N GLN A 105 3.41 -1.45 -13.79
CA GLN A 105 3.77 -1.67 -15.18
C GLN A 105 2.58 -2.30 -15.91
N ALA A 106 2.25 -1.79 -17.10
CA ALA A 106 1.19 -2.36 -17.91
C ALA A 106 1.57 -3.77 -18.40
N ASP A 107 0.59 -4.68 -18.41
CA ASP A 107 0.69 -5.99 -19.08
C ASP A 107 0.58 -5.79 -20.60
N ALA A 108 1.65 -5.27 -21.21
CA ALA A 108 1.67 -4.91 -22.63
C ALA A 108 1.42 -6.12 -23.54
N GLU A 109 1.91 -7.31 -23.18
CA GLU A 109 1.67 -8.54 -23.92
C GLU A 109 0.20 -8.97 -23.85
N GLY A 110 -0.40 -8.94 -22.65
CA GLY A 110 -1.82 -9.21 -22.46
C GLY A 110 -2.72 -8.22 -23.21
N MET A 111 -2.38 -6.93 -23.17
CA MET A 111 -3.07 -5.88 -23.93
C MET A 111 -3.00 -6.12 -25.44
N ALA A 112 -1.81 -6.39 -25.98
CA ALA A 112 -1.60 -6.68 -27.40
C ALA A 112 -2.37 -7.94 -27.84
N ARG A 113 -2.33 -8.99 -27.04
CA ARG A 113 -3.07 -10.25 -27.28
C ARG A 113 -4.59 -10.03 -27.38
N LEU A 114 -5.13 -9.06 -26.65
CA LEU A 114 -6.55 -8.70 -26.63
C LEU A 114 -6.92 -7.57 -27.59
N GLY A 115 -5.94 -7.02 -28.33
CA GLY A 115 -6.16 -5.88 -29.23
C GLY A 115 -6.51 -4.58 -28.51
N LEU A 116 -6.08 -4.41 -27.26
CA LEU A 116 -6.27 -3.18 -26.49
C LEU A 116 -5.19 -2.17 -26.84
N ALA A 117 -5.58 -1.03 -27.41
CA ALA A 117 -4.64 0.07 -27.66
C ALA A 117 -4.31 0.77 -26.34
N PRO A 118 -3.01 0.97 -26.03
CA PRO A 118 -2.57 1.60 -24.77
C PRO A 118 -3.15 3.00 -24.53
N ASP A 119 -3.34 3.78 -25.60
CA ASP A 119 -3.87 5.15 -25.59
C ASP A 119 -5.42 5.21 -25.63
N SER A 120 -6.10 4.07 -25.68
CA SER A 120 -7.56 4.03 -25.53
C SER A 120 -7.97 4.19 -24.06
N VAL A 121 -9.20 4.64 -23.81
CA VAL A 121 -9.73 4.77 -22.44
C VAL A 121 -9.63 3.45 -21.66
N ILE A 122 -9.98 2.33 -22.30
CA ILE A 122 -9.89 1.00 -21.66
C ILE A 122 -8.43 0.60 -21.46
N GLY A 123 -7.58 0.85 -22.46
CA GLY A 123 -6.15 0.56 -22.36
C GLY A 123 -5.47 1.33 -21.23
N ALA A 124 -5.74 2.63 -21.12
CA ALA A 124 -5.22 3.46 -20.04
C ALA A 124 -5.69 2.97 -18.67
N ARG A 125 -6.97 2.64 -18.50
CA ARG A 125 -7.50 2.09 -17.25
C ARG A 125 -6.87 0.74 -16.87
N VAL A 126 -6.68 -0.14 -17.84
CA VAL A 126 -5.99 -1.43 -17.60
C VAL A 126 -4.54 -1.21 -17.20
N ALA A 127 -3.86 -0.26 -17.84
CA ALA A 127 -2.48 0.08 -17.52
C ALA A 127 -2.30 0.79 -16.17
N GLU A 128 -3.36 1.40 -15.63
CA GLU A 128 -3.32 2.21 -14.41
C GLU A 128 -4.29 1.70 -13.33
N CYS A 129 -4.35 0.39 -13.13
CA CYS A 129 -5.11 -0.26 -12.05
C CYS A 129 -6.58 0.15 -11.99
N GLY A 130 -7.20 0.43 -13.14
CA GLY A 130 -8.59 0.83 -13.24
C GLY A 130 -8.87 2.31 -13.02
N PHE A 131 -7.88 3.13 -12.77
CA PHE A 131 -8.05 4.57 -12.60
C PHE A 131 -8.10 5.31 -13.95
N ASP A 132 -8.88 6.36 -13.99
CA ASP A 132 -8.74 7.44 -14.97
C ASP A 132 -7.61 8.37 -14.54
N ILE A 133 -6.80 8.84 -15.47
CA ILE A 133 -5.60 9.61 -15.16
C ILE A 133 -5.93 11.11 -15.17
N TRP A 134 -5.83 11.76 -14.01
CA TRP A 134 -5.76 13.21 -13.92
C TRP A 134 -4.33 13.67 -14.10
N GLU A 135 -3.41 13.11 -13.30
CA GLU A 135 -1.98 13.34 -13.42
C GLU A 135 -1.20 12.10 -12.99
N ARG A 136 -0.28 11.60 -13.83
CA ARG A 136 0.55 10.46 -13.51
C ARG A 136 1.98 10.89 -13.25
N ASP A 137 2.53 10.49 -12.10
CA ASP A 137 3.93 10.72 -11.77
C ASP A 137 4.48 9.60 -10.88
N ASP A 138 5.48 8.87 -11.39
CA ASP A 138 6.24 7.87 -10.61
C ASP A 138 7.64 8.36 -10.25
N GLY A 139 8.01 9.59 -10.62
CA GLY A 139 9.36 10.12 -10.46
C GLY A 139 10.38 9.41 -11.36
N LEU A 140 11.67 9.48 -11.02
CA LEU A 140 12.82 8.75 -11.55
C LEU A 140 13.16 8.98 -13.03
N TRP A 141 12.24 8.88 -13.97
CA TRP A 141 12.50 8.80 -15.40
C TRP A 141 12.20 10.09 -16.13
N ALA A 142 13.10 10.50 -17.02
CA ALA A 142 12.88 11.69 -17.85
C ALA A 142 11.70 11.53 -18.83
N GLU A 143 11.47 10.31 -19.28
CA GLU A 143 10.44 9.92 -20.25
C GLU A 143 9.15 9.39 -19.61
N GLY A 144 9.12 9.29 -18.29
CA GLY A 144 8.10 8.58 -17.55
C GLY A 144 8.45 7.11 -17.34
N PRO A 145 7.64 6.34 -16.60
CA PRO A 145 7.90 4.95 -16.29
C PRO A 145 7.74 4.03 -17.49
N ASP A 146 8.58 2.99 -17.56
CA ASP A 146 8.49 1.93 -18.57
C ASP A 146 7.13 1.22 -18.51
N GLY A 147 6.61 0.85 -19.69
CA GLY A 147 5.32 0.16 -19.78
C GLY A 147 4.12 1.04 -19.49
N PHE A 148 4.31 2.34 -19.54
CA PHE A 148 3.24 3.32 -19.38
C PHE A 148 2.24 3.25 -20.53
N TYR A 149 0.99 3.64 -20.26
CA TYR A 149 -0.10 3.56 -21.25
C TYR A 149 0.06 4.52 -22.43
N ASP A 150 0.84 5.57 -22.28
CA ASP A 150 1.17 6.50 -23.34
C ASP A 150 2.69 6.82 -23.34
N ALA A 151 3.16 7.41 -24.44
CA ALA A 151 4.56 7.77 -24.62
C ALA A 151 4.90 9.18 -24.12
N ARG A 152 4.07 9.76 -23.26
CA ARG A 152 4.31 11.10 -22.73
C ARG A 152 5.49 11.06 -21.76
N ARG A 153 6.26 12.13 -21.79
CA ARG A 153 7.31 12.37 -20.81
C ARG A 153 6.71 12.68 -19.46
N SER A 154 7.51 12.55 -18.39
CA SER A 154 7.11 12.93 -17.04
C SER A 154 6.46 14.33 -17.05
N PRO A 155 5.16 14.45 -16.69
CA PRO A 155 4.47 15.74 -16.66
C PRO A 155 5.14 16.73 -15.71
N TYR A 156 5.65 16.24 -14.59
CA TYR A 156 6.38 17.06 -13.63
C TYR A 156 7.67 17.62 -14.21
N ASN A 157 8.45 16.84 -14.97
CA ASN A 157 9.64 17.34 -15.65
C ASN A 157 9.31 18.44 -16.68
N GLU A 158 8.24 18.28 -17.45
CA GLU A 158 7.82 19.32 -18.43
C GLU A 158 7.34 20.58 -17.71
N TRP A 159 6.60 20.43 -16.59
CA TRP A 159 6.18 21.54 -15.75
C TRP A 159 7.38 22.29 -15.13
N LEU A 160 8.39 21.57 -14.62
CA LEU A 160 9.63 22.16 -14.10
C LEU A 160 10.40 22.95 -15.18
N LYS A 161 10.51 22.41 -16.41
CA LYS A 161 11.14 23.12 -17.53
C LYS A 161 10.42 24.42 -17.85
N ALA A 162 9.09 24.42 -17.85
CA ALA A 162 8.27 25.61 -18.07
C ALA A 162 8.46 26.67 -16.97
N ARG A 163 8.86 26.27 -15.77
CA ARG A 163 9.18 27.16 -14.63
C ARG A 163 10.65 27.59 -14.58
N GLY A 164 11.45 27.21 -15.57
CA GLY A 164 12.83 27.64 -15.73
C GLY A 164 13.90 26.74 -15.10
N TYR A 165 13.54 25.52 -14.71
CA TYR A 165 14.52 24.52 -14.27
C TYR A 165 15.09 23.79 -15.48
N PRO A 166 16.37 24.01 -15.85
CA PRO A 166 16.93 23.48 -17.08
C PRO A 166 17.35 22.02 -16.97
N GLY A 167 17.55 21.41 -18.14
CA GLY A 167 18.15 20.07 -18.28
C GLY A 167 17.17 19.03 -18.82
N PRO A 168 17.69 17.85 -19.17
CA PRO A 168 16.86 16.76 -19.70
C PRO A 168 15.95 16.13 -18.64
N ASN A 169 16.40 16.09 -17.38
CA ASN A 169 15.64 15.53 -16.26
C ASN A 169 15.72 16.47 -15.03
N PRO A 170 14.91 17.54 -14.96
CA PRO A 170 14.86 18.46 -13.82
C PRO A 170 14.49 17.76 -12.50
N TRP A 171 13.70 16.68 -12.53
CA TRP A 171 13.42 15.85 -11.38
C TRP A 171 14.71 15.40 -10.68
N LEU A 172 15.70 14.92 -11.47
CA LEU A 172 16.98 14.44 -10.96
C LEU A 172 17.93 15.59 -10.60
N SER A 173 18.05 16.61 -11.48
CA SER A 173 19.06 17.65 -11.36
C SER A 173 18.66 18.82 -10.45
N HIS A 174 17.37 18.92 -10.09
CA HIS A 174 16.83 19.98 -9.25
C HIS A 174 16.03 19.42 -8.07
N ALA A 175 14.86 18.80 -8.32
CA ALA A 175 13.97 18.37 -7.24
C ALA A 175 14.61 17.34 -6.29
N ASN A 176 15.45 16.46 -6.80
CA ASN A 176 16.17 15.43 -6.04
C ASN A 176 17.70 15.60 -6.07
N ALA A 177 18.19 16.82 -6.31
CA ALA A 177 19.57 17.24 -6.10
C ALA A 177 19.65 18.20 -4.92
N ALA A 178 20.80 18.27 -4.27
CA ALA A 178 21.09 19.18 -3.17
C ALA A 178 21.87 20.42 -3.65
N VAL A 179 21.83 21.49 -2.87
CA VAL A 179 22.71 22.65 -3.02
C VAL A 179 23.79 22.59 -1.96
N ALA A 180 25.04 22.45 -2.38
CA ALA A 180 26.20 22.49 -1.50
C ALA A 180 26.44 23.91 -0.94
N PRO A 181 27.21 24.09 0.18
CA PRO A 181 27.45 25.39 0.79
C PRO A 181 28.11 26.42 -0.13
N ASP A 182 28.83 25.98 -1.15
CA ASP A 182 29.45 26.84 -2.18
C ASP A 182 28.49 27.19 -3.34
N GLY A 183 27.23 26.75 -3.26
CA GLY A 183 26.19 26.96 -4.26
C GLY A 183 26.23 25.94 -5.42
N SER A 184 27.15 25.00 -5.44
CA SER A 184 27.21 23.96 -6.48
C SER A 184 26.16 22.87 -6.27
N PRO A 185 25.63 22.25 -7.36
CA PRO A 185 24.70 21.13 -7.22
C PRO A 185 25.42 19.88 -6.71
N ALA A 186 24.78 19.14 -5.80
CA ALA A 186 25.23 17.87 -5.26
C ALA A 186 24.17 16.81 -5.46
N SER A 187 24.58 15.54 -5.64
CA SER A 187 23.64 14.44 -5.84
C SER A 187 22.83 14.15 -4.58
N GLY A 188 21.50 14.15 -4.68
CA GLY A 188 20.60 13.71 -3.62
C GLY A 188 20.65 12.20 -3.34
N TRP A 189 21.18 11.41 -4.26
CA TRP A 189 21.39 9.96 -4.06
C TRP A 189 22.49 9.64 -3.05
N LEU A 190 23.36 10.58 -2.75
CA LEU A 190 24.41 10.40 -1.76
C LEU A 190 23.90 10.83 -0.39
N MET A 191 23.61 9.89 0.49
CA MET A 191 23.02 10.12 1.82
C MET A 191 23.78 11.15 2.68
N LYS A 192 25.06 11.37 2.46
CA LYS A 192 25.84 12.44 3.10
C LYS A 192 25.33 13.86 2.77
N ASN A 193 24.53 13.99 1.74
CA ASN A 193 23.95 15.27 1.30
C ASN A 193 22.50 15.46 1.79
N ALA A 194 21.95 14.51 2.54
CA ALA A 194 20.53 14.47 2.90
C ALA A 194 20.04 15.74 3.63
N ARG A 195 20.87 16.34 4.47
CA ARG A 195 20.53 17.57 5.21
C ARG A 195 20.74 18.87 4.44
N LEU A 196 21.36 18.81 3.26
CA LEU A 196 21.43 19.96 2.39
C LEU A 196 20.04 20.28 1.82
N PRO A 197 19.71 21.56 1.54
CA PRO A 197 18.44 21.88 0.90
C PRO A 197 18.40 21.32 -0.52
N ALA A 198 17.24 20.86 -0.95
CA ALA A 198 17.01 20.51 -2.34
C ALA A 198 17.24 21.71 -3.25
N ASN A 199 17.72 21.47 -4.48
CA ASN A 199 18.00 22.50 -5.48
C ASN A 199 16.73 22.98 -6.20
N ILE A 200 15.67 23.18 -5.42
CA ILE A 200 14.37 23.60 -5.92
C ILE A 200 13.68 24.43 -4.85
N LYS A 201 12.82 25.35 -5.26
CA LYS A 201 11.93 26.03 -4.33
C LYS A 201 10.89 25.07 -3.78
N GLU A 202 10.43 25.33 -2.57
CA GLU A 202 9.42 24.50 -1.93
C GLU A 202 8.15 24.37 -2.78
N GLU A 203 7.63 25.50 -3.24
CA GLU A 203 6.41 25.55 -4.07
C GLU A 203 6.53 24.83 -5.42
N ASP A 204 7.74 24.50 -5.84
CA ASP A 204 8.05 23.80 -7.08
C ASP A 204 8.42 22.32 -6.83
N SER A 205 8.47 21.89 -5.58
CA SER A 205 8.76 20.49 -5.23
C SER A 205 7.65 19.54 -5.71
N GLU A 206 8.02 18.27 -5.88
CA GLU A 206 7.11 17.21 -6.33
C GLU A 206 5.87 17.08 -5.42
N THR A 207 6.06 17.16 -4.09
CA THR A 207 4.97 17.15 -3.10
C THR A 207 4.03 18.35 -3.27
N ALA A 208 4.58 19.57 -3.43
CA ALA A 208 3.81 20.78 -3.64
C ALA A 208 3.03 20.74 -4.97
N TRP A 209 3.69 20.25 -6.02
CA TRP A 209 3.07 20.11 -7.34
C TRP A 209 1.90 19.11 -7.32
N LEU A 210 2.07 17.89 -6.79
CA LEU A 210 1.00 16.90 -6.68
C LEU A 210 -0.18 17.43 -5.86
N THR A 211 0.09 18.13 -4.76
CA THR A 211 -0.96 18.78 -3.96
C THR A 211 -1.72 19.81 -4.78
N THR A 212 -1.01 20.62 -5.57
CA THR A 212 -1.64 21.62 -6.44
C THR A 212 -2.49 20.94 -7.51
N ARG A 213 -2.04 19.83 -8.10
CA ARG A 213 -2.85 19.04 -9.05
C ARG A 213 -4.11 18.45 -8.38
N ALA A 214 -4.02 18.05 -7.10
CA ALA A 214 -5.19 17.60 -6.36
C ALA A 214 -6.17 18.74 -6.07
N LEU A 215 -5.69 19.93 -5.72
CA LEU A 215 -6.53 21.12 -5.56
C LEU A 215 -7.19 21.53 -6.89
N ASP A 216 -6.48 21.48 -8.00
CA ASP A 216 -7.05 21.73 -9.34
C ASP A 216 -8.14 20.72 -9.67
N PHE A 217 -7.94 19.43 -9.36
CA PHE A 217 -8.96 18.39 -9.50
C PHE A 217 -10.20 18.71 -8.67
N LEU A 218 -10.03 19.08 -7.40
CA LEU A 218 -11.14 19.44 -6.53
C LEU A 218 -11.91 20.66 -7.07
N ASN A 219 -11.22 21.68 -7.56
CA ASN A 219 -11.84 22.88 -8.13
C ASN A 219 -12.60 22.56 -9.44
N ASP A 220 -12.02 21.74 -10.33
CA ASP A 220 -12.68 21.32 -11.58
C ASP A 220 -13.99 20.55 -11.33
N ARG A 221 -14.11 19.92 -10.16
CA ARG A 221 -15.31 19.17 -9.73
C ARG A 221 -16.28 19.99 -8.88
N GLU A 222 -16.11 21.31 -8.78
CA GLU A 222 -16.97 22.14 -7.94
C GLU A 222 -18.43 22.08 -8.36
N ASP A 223 -18.69 22.13 -9.66
CA ASP A 223 -20.03 22.05 -10.26
C ASP A 223 -20.45 20.64 -10.68
N ASP A 224 -19.56 19.62 -10.56
CA ASP A 224 -19.84 18.26 -10.98
C ASP A 224 -20.55 17.47 -9.88
N ALA A 225 -21.77 17.02 -10.21
CA ALA A 225 -22.57 16.21 -9.30
C ALA A 225 -22.12 14.73 -9.23
N SER A 226 -21.20 14.28 -10.06
CA SER A 226 -20.76 12.88 -10.12
C SER A 226 -19.91 12.49 -8.90
N PRO A 227 -20.23 11.38 -8.22
CA PRO A 227 -19.39 10.86 -7.15
C PRO A 227 -18.01 10.45 -7.67
N TRP A 228 -16.98 10.69 -6.89
CA TRP A 228 -15.60 10.36 -7.26
C TRP A 228 -14.79 9.73 -6.12
N LEU A 229 -13.86 8.86 -6.51
CA LEU A 229 -12.68 8.53 -5.72
C LEU A 229 -11.48 9.20 -6.38
N CYS A 230 -10.73 10.00 -5.62
CA CYS A 230 -9.43 10.54 -6.02
C CYS A 230 -8.34 9.83 -5.22
N HIS A 231 -7.50 9.05 -5.91
CA HIS A 231 -6.30 8.48 -5.33
C HIS A 231 -5.15 9.47 -5.51
N LEU A 232 -4.82 10.18 -4.43
CA LEU A 232 -3.66 11.07 -4.37
C LEU A 232 -2.48 10.31 -3.76
N SER A 233 -1.51 10.01 -4.60
CA SER A 233 -0.39 9.14 -4.26
C SER A 233 0.93 9.88 -4.36
N TYR A 234 1.45 10.31 -3.22
CA TYR A 234 2.74 10.98 -3.10
C TYR A 234 3.91 10.00 -3.22
N ILE A 235 5.04 10.51 -3.75
CA ILE A 235 6.30 9.78 -3.80
C ILE A 235 7.07 9.94 -2.48
N LYS A 236 6.92 11.08 -1.80
CA LYS A 236 7.58 11.34 -0.52
C LYS A 236 6.79 10.73 0.65
N PRO A 237 7.51 10.34 1.73
CA PRO A 237 8.94 10.57 2.05
C PRO A 237 9.95 9.56 1.49
N HIS A 238 9.62 8.77 0.48
CA HIS A 238 10.55 7.85 -0.20
C HIS A 238 11.84 8.56 -0.65
N TRP A 239 12.95 7.81 -0.63
CA TRP A 239 14.25 8.35 -1.10
C TRP A 239 14.20 8.82 -2.58
N PRO A 240 15.14 9.67 -3.00
CA PRO A 240 16.25 10.28 -2.26
C PRO A 240 15.78 11.13 -1.09
N TYR A 241 16.48 11.02 0.06
CA TYR A 241 16.14 11.80 1.25
C TYR A 241 16.65 13.22 1.12
N ILE A 242 16.03 13.98 0.24
CA ILE A 242 16.33 15.39 -0.02
C ILE A 242 15.01 16.16 0.08
N VAL A 243 15.03 17.24 0.83
CA VAL A 243 13.85 18.08 1.05
C VAL A 243 14.22 19.56 0.83
N PRO A 244 13.33 20.39 0.26
CA PRO A 244 13.59 21.81 0.05
C PRO A 244 13.66 22.59 1.38
N ALA A 245 14.32 23.74 1.34
CA ALA A 245 14.23 24.70 2.42
C ALA A 245 12.78 25.21 2.53
N PRO A 246 12.26 25.47 3.77
CA PRO A 246 12.96 25.41 5.05
C PRO A 246 12.99 24.02 5.73
N TYR A 247 12.31 23.01 5.20
CA TYR A 247 12.09 21.70 5.83
C TYR A 247 13.38 20.93 6.10
N ASN A 248 14.42 21.14 5.29
CA ASN A 248 15.74 20.53 5.50
C ASN A 248 16.40 20.94 6.85
N ALA A 249 15.93 22.02 7.45
CA ALA A 249 16.44 22.56 8.71
C ALA A 249 15.48 22.39 9.91
N HIS A 250 14.29 21.81 9.71
CA HIS A 250 13.31 21.63 10.77
C HIS A 250 13.76 20.64 11.86
N TYR A 251 14.55 19.65 11.47
CA TYR A 251 15.06 18.61 12.38
C TYR A 251 16.57 18.50 12.27
N GLY A 252 17.20 18.00 13.32
CA GLY A 252 18.64 17.80 13.39
C GLY A 252 19.04 16.46 14.01
N PRO A 253 20.35 16.18 14.12
CA PRO A 253 20.86 14.95 14.73
C PRO A 253 20.37 14.67 16.15
N GLN A 254 19.98 15.70 16.88
CA GLN A 254 19.44 15.62 18.25
C GLN A 254 18.02 15.07 18.30
N ASP A 255 17.28 15.10 17.18
CA ASP A 255 15.91 14.62 17.06
C ASP A 255 15.85 13.14 16.68
N VAL A 256 17.00 12.55 16.34
CA VAL A 256 17.11 11.15 15.92
C VAL A 256 17.07 10.23 17.14
N LEU A 257 16.06 9.37 17.19
CA LEU A 257 15.94 8.37 18.24
C LEU A 257 17.01 7.27 18.10
N PRO A 258 17.40 6.61 19.20
CA PRO A 258 18.21 5.39 19.12
C PRO A 258 17.57 4.38 18.19
N ALA A 259 18.37 3.64 17.42
CA ALA A 259 17.84 2.56 16.60
C ALA A 259 17.31 1.42 17.47
N THR A 260 16.20 0.84 17.08
CA THR A 260 15.69 -0.42 17.61
C THR A 260 16.53 -1.56 17.04
N ARG A 261 17.63 -1.90 17.69
CA ARG A 261 18.55 -2.97 17.26
C ARG A 261 19.39 -3.47 18.43
N HIS A 262 19.74 -4.74 18.41
CA HIS A 262 20.57 -5.38 19.43
C HIS A 262 21.70 -6.19 18.78
N GLU A 263 22.88 -6.29 19.42
CA GLU A 263 24.02 -7.03 18.86
C GLU A 263 23.71 -8.53 18.67
N SER A 264 22.86 -9.12 19.52
CA SER A 264 22.46 -10.52 19.39
C SER A 264 21.79 -10.88 18.05
N GLU A 265 21.17 -9.91 17.38
CA GLU A 265 20.57 -10.13 16.06
C GLU A 265 21.63 -10.47 14.99
N ARG A 266 22.89 -10.12 15.25
CA ARG A 266 24.05 -10.41 14.38
C ARG A 266 24.78 -11.69 14.76
N ASP A 267 24.44 -12.30 15.91
CA ASP A 267 25.04 -13.52 16.43
C ASP A 267 24.44 -14.78 15.80
N ASN A 268 24.55 -15.03 14.55
CA ASN A 268 23.91 -16.11 13.78
C ASN A 268 22.50 -15.81 13.30
N PRO A 269 22.30 -14.68 12.59
CA PRO A 269 21.00 -14.31 12.06
C PRO A 269 20.49 -15.32 11.03
N HIS A 270 19.17 -15.33 10.83
CA HIS A 270 18.57 -16.07 9.73
C HIS A 270 19.25 -15.73 8.39
N PRO A 271 19.52 -16.70 7.49
CA PRO A 271 20.32 -16.46 6.29
C PRO A 271 19.83 -15.30 5.41
N VAL A 272 18.51 -15.17 5.25
CA VAL A 272 17.91 -14.05 4.49
C VAL A 272 18.20 -12.72 5.18
N TYR A 273 17.96 -12.62 6.50
CA TYR A 273 18.22 -11.38 7.25
C TYR A 273 19.71 -11.01 7.21
N ARG A 274 20.60 -11.98 7.34
CA ARG A 274 22.05 -11.76 7.16
C ARG A 274 22.38 -11.13 5.81
N ALA A 275 21.79 -11.67 4.73
CA ALA A 275 22.03 -11.16 3.38
C ALA A 275 21.59 -9.70 3.23
N TYR A 276 20.48 -9.31 3.88
CA TYR A 276 19.98 -7.93 3.91
C TYR A 276 20.81 -7.02 4.82
N MET A 277 21.21 -7.45 6.00
CA MET A 277 22.14 -6.70 6.88
C MET A 277 23.50 -6.43 6.21
N GLU A 278 23.97 -7.36 5.40
CA GLU A 278 25.26 -7.29 4.71
C GLU A 278 25.18 -6.60 3.34
N ASN A 279 24.01 -6.22 2.85
CA ASN A 279 23.92 -5.48 1.61
C ASN A 279 24.42 -4.02 1.79
N PRO A 280 24.68 -3.27 0.71
CA PRO A 280 25.18 -1.89 0.82
C PRO A 280 24.27 -0.98 1.66
N ILE A 281 22.95 -1.15 1.59
CA ILE A 281 21.97 -0.33 2.31
C ILE A 281 22.00 -0.65 3.80
N GLY A 282 21.89 -1.93 4.18
CA GLY A 282 21.97 -2.36 5.58
C GLY A 282 23.29 -1.92 6.23
N ARG A 283 24.42 -2.11 5.52
CA ARG A 283 25.74 -1.63 6.00
C ARG A 283 25.81 -0.11 6.14
N ALA A 284 25.15 0.64 5.28
CA ALA A 284 25.10 2.10 5.40
C ALA A 284 24.30 2.50 6.65
N PHE A 285 23.08 2.02 6.80
CA PHE A 285 22.19 2.37 7.91
C PHE A 285 22.61 1.76 9.27
N SER A 286 23.49 0.75 9.29
CA SER A 286 24.08 0.27 10.53
C SER A 286 25.01 1.29 11.21
N ARG A 287 25.40 2.37 10.51
CA ARG A 287 26.23 3.46 11.02
C ARG A 287 25.38 4.61 11.55
N ASP A 288 25.57 4.98 12.81
CA ASP A 288 24.82 6.08 13.41
C ASP A 288 25.09 7.45 12.75
N GLU A 289 26.26 7.64 12.16
CA GLU A 289 26.55 8.85 11.37
C GLU A 289 25.58 9.00 10.19
N VAL A 290 25.27 7.90 9.47
CA VAL A 290 24.34 7.91 8.34
C VAL A 290 22.93 8.20 8.82
N ARG A 291 22.50 7.57 9.90
CA ARG A 291 21.18 7.81 10.50
C ARG A 291 21.00 9.27 10.91
N ARG A 292 22.03 9.88 11.52
CA ARG A 292 22.01 11.30 11.95
C ARG A 292 21.95 12.29 10.79
N GLU A 293 22.35 11.87 9.59
CA GLU A 293 22.19 12.70 8.37
C GLU A 293 20.86 12.44 7.67
N VAL A 294 20.41 11.19 7.57
CA VAL A 294 19.25 10.80 6.77
C VAL A 294 17.93 11.03 7.52
N ILE A 295 17.83 10.64 8.79
CA ILE A 295 16.56 10.69 9.53
C ILE A 295 16.02 12.11 9.67
N PRO A 296 16.82 13.17 9.96
CA PRO A 296 16.31 14.54 9.96
C PRO A 296 15.73 14.98 8.63
N ALA A 297 16.32 14.56 7.50
CA ALA A 297 15.79 14.85 6.17
C ALA A 297 14.47 14.09 5.91
N TYR A 298 14.39 12.83 6.30
CA TYR A 298 13.16 12.04 6.25
C TYR A 298 12.04 12.68 7.08
N MET A 299 12.34 13.17 8.30
CA MET A 299 11.41 13.92 9.13
C MET A 299 10.99 15.25 8.46
N GLY A 300 11.91 15.92 7.79
CA GLY A 300 11.62 17.13 7.01
C GLY A 300 10.68 16.85 5.83
N LEU A 301 10.86 15.75 5.12
CA LEU A 301 9.96 15.30 4.07
C LEU A 301 8.55 15.02 4.60
N ILE A 302 8.44 14.37 5.76
CA ILE A 302 7.15 14.13 6.42
C ILE A 302 6.49 15.45 6.84
N ALA A 303 7.25 16.39 7.39
CA ALA A 303 6.71 17.71 7.77
C ALA A 303 6.17 18.47 6.56
N GLN A 304 6.86 18.42 5.41
CA GLN A 304 6.36 18.98 4.16
C GLN A 304 5.06 18.27 3.72
N CYS A 305 5.02 16.94 3.76
CA CYS A 305 3.81 16.17 3.44
C CYS A 305 2.64 16.56 4.37
N ASP A 306 2.91 16.78 5.65
CA ASP A 306 1.88 17.20 6.61
C ASP A 306 1.33 18.61 6.31
N ASP A 307 2.20 19.57 6.00
CA ASP A 307 1.76 20.92 5.63
C ASP A 307 0.90 20.90 4.35
N HIS A 308 1.26 20.06 3.38
CA HIS A 308 0.48 19.88 2.16
C HIS A 308 -0.85 19.15 2.40
N LEU A 309 -0.93 18.22 3.35
CA LEU A 309 -2.20 17.69 3.83
C LEU A 309 -3.07 18.80 4.41
N GLY A 310 -2.48 19.73 5.17
CA GLY A 310 -3.17 20.90 5.70
C GLY A 310 -3.87 21.72 4.61
N ARG A 311 -3.19 21.98 3.50
CA ARG A 311 -3.77 22.70 2.34
C ARG A 311 -5.02 21.98 1.77
N LEU A 312 -4.98 20.66 1.68
CA LEU A 312 -6.11 19.85 1.19
C LEU A 312 -7.28 19.88 2.18
N LEU A 313 -7.01 19.72 3.48
CA LEU A 313 -8.04 19.76 4.52
C LEU A 313 -8.71 21.13 4.61
N ASP A 314 -7.95 22.21 4.45
CA ASP A 314 -8.47 23.58 4.47
C ASP A 314 -9.35 23.86 3.25
N ASP A 315 -8.96 23.41 2.07
CA ASP A 315 -9.76 23.53 0.85
C ASP A 315 -11.08 22.76 0.97
N LEU A 316 -11.04 21.49 1.40
CA LEU A 316 -12.24 20.68 1.62
C LEU A 316 -13.15 21.29 2.68
N GLN A 317 -12.59 21.91 3.72
CA GLN A 317 -13.36 22.61 4.75
C GLN A 317 -14.00 23.89 4.19
N ALA A 318 -13.25 24.69 3.44
CA ALA A 318 -13.72 25.96 2.87
C ALA A 318 -14.82 25.75 1.81
N SER A 319 -14.67 24.70 0.99
CA SER A 319 -15.67 24.33 -0.03
C SER A 319 -16.86 23.56 0.52
N GLY A 320 -16.87 23.19 1.82
CA GLY A 320 -17.93 22.39 2.45
C GLY A 320 -17.89 20.89 2.10
N ARG A 321 -16.93 20.43 1.30
CA ARG A 321 -16.82 19.01 0.87
C ARG A 321 -16.41 18.06 1.98
N MET A 322 -15.89 18.54 3.09
CA MET A 322 -15.65 17.71 4.29
C MET A 322 -16.92 16.97 4.74
N GLN A 323 -18.13 17.47 4.40
CA GLN A 323 -19.40 16.89 4.85
C GLN A 323 -19.82 15.64 4.08
N ASP A 324 -19.23 15.38 2.92
CA ASP A 324 -19.61 14.25 2.04
C ASP A 324 -18.40 13.48 1.47
N THR A 325 -17.19 13.83 1.88
CA THR A 325 -15.94 13.19 1.44
C THR A 325 -15.31 12.36 2.56
N MET A 326 -15.20 11.05 2.35
CA MET A 326 -14.36 10.18 3.17
C MET A 326 -12.91 10.48 2.86
N ILE A 327 -12.06 10.60 3.89
CA ILE A 327 -10.62 10.82 3.72
C ILE A 327 -9.89 9.64 4.35
N VAL A 328 -9.01 9.00 3.57
CA VAL A 328 -8.14 7.92 4.02
C VAL A 328 -6.70 8.33 3.82
N LEU A 329 -5.90 8.25 4.88
CA LEU A 329 -4.46 8.47 4.86
C LEU A 329 -3.75 7.18 5.23
N THR A 330 -2.81 6.74 4.39
CA THR A 330 -2.00 5.54 4.64
C THR A 330 -0.63 5.63 3.95
N SER A 331 0.14 4.55 4.03
CA SER A 331 1.39 4.32 3.29
C SER A 331 1.37 2.96 2.61
N ASP A 332 2.15 2.80 1.56
CA ASP A 332 2.31 1.50 0.89
C ASP A 332 3.25 0.54 1.65
N HIS A 333 4.21 1.03 2.40
CA HIS A 333 5.09 0.33 3.35
C HIS A 333 5.82 1.36 4.22
N GLY A 334 6.60 0.88 5.18
CA GLY A 334 7.46 1.73 6.01
C GLY A 334 8.93 1.74 5.58
N ASP A 335 9.84 2.01 6.53
CA ASP A 335 11.28 2.07 6.35
C ASP A 335 12.01 1.63 7.63
N TYR A 336 13.06 0.86 7.52
CA TYR A 336 13.87 0.45 8.67
C TYR A 336 14.68 1.60 9.29
N LEU A 337 15.23 2.50 8.49
CA LEU A 337 16.05 3.64 8.94
C LEU A 337 17.17 3.25 9.94
N GLY A 338 17.66 2.02 9.87
CA GLY A 338 18.72 1.48 10.73
C GLY A 338 18.24 0.59 11.89
N ASP A 339 16.94 0.42 12.08
CA ASP A 339 16.40 -0.57 12.99
C ASP A 339 16.77 -1.98 12.48
N HIS A 340 17.01 -2.92 13.39
CA HIS A 340 17.41 -4.30 13.09
C HIS A 340 18.64 -4.42 12.18
N TRP A 341 19.52 -3.40 12.18
CA TRP A 341 20.70 -3.32 11.29
C TRP A 341 20.35 -3.24 9.81
N LEU A 342 19.12 -2.85 9.48
CA LEU A 342 18.55 -2.78 8.15
C LEU A 342 18.32 -1.33 7.71
N GLY A 343 18.12 -1.12 6.41
CA GLY A 343 17.70 0.14 5.82
C GLY A 343 16.70 -0.12 4.74
N GLU A 344 15.94 0.90 4.35
CA GLU A 344 14.79 0.75 3.47
C GLU A 344 13.73 -0.20 4.03
N LYS A 345 13.20 -1.06 3.21
CA LYS A 345 12.08 -1.99 3.41
C LYS A 345 12.53 -3.44 3.22
N ASP A 346 11.70 -4.31 2.71
CA ASP A 346 11.97 -5.66 2.20
C ASP A 346 11.69 -6.82 3.16
N LEU A 347 11.69 -6.65 4.47
CA LEU A 347 11.43 -7.71 5.44
C LEU A 347 10.22 -7.38 6.33
N PHE A 348 9.94 -8.15 7.39
CA PHE A 348 8.64 -8.15 8.07
C PHE A 348 8.60 -7.60 9.50
N HIS A 349 9.63 -6.88 9.95
CA HIS A 349 9.50 -6.15 11.20
C HIS A 349 8.51 -4.98 11.05
N ASP A 350 7.88 -4.58 12.13
CA ASP A 350 6.87 -3.52 12.13
C ASP A 350 7.30 -2.22 11.41
N PRO A 351 8.56 -1.74 11.51
CA PRO A 351 9.01 -0.57 10.75
C PRO A 351 8.79 -0.65 9.24
N SER A 352 8.76 -1.86 8.65
CA SER A 352 8.57 -2.07 7.21
C SER A 352 7.13 -2.37 6.81
N VAL A 353 6.43 -3.25 7.54
CA VAL A 353 5.11 -3.78 7.09
C VAL A 353 3.92 -3.19 7.81
N ARG A 354 4.12 -2.52 8.94
CA ARG A 354 3.07 -1.78 9.63
C ARG A 354 3.06 -0.34 9.14
N VAL A 355 1.88 0.13 8.73
CA VAL A 355 1.73 1.45 8.12
C VAL A 355 0.76 2.33 8.90
N PRO A 356 0.86 3.67 8.80
CA PRO A 356 -0.19 4.53 9.33
C PRO A 356 -1.49 4.26 8.57
N LEU A 357 -2.61 4.29 9.30
CA LEU A 357 -3.93 4.27 8.70
C LEU A 357 -4.86 5.15 9.53
N ILE A 358 -5.32 6.25 8.91
CA ILE A 358 -6.28 7.18 9.51
C ILE A 358 -7.46 7.29 8.54
N VAL A 359 -8.68 7.07 9.04
CA VAL A 359 -9.90 7.13 8.24
C VAL A 359 -10.87 8.12 8.85
N TYR A 360 -11.21 9.16 8.09
CA TYR A 360 -12.29 10.09 8.38
C TYR A 360 -13.53 9.69 7.58
N ASP A 361 -14.60 9.37 8.27
CA ASP A 361 -15.93 9.17 7.69
C ASP A 361 -16.80 10.40 8.00
N PRO A 362 -17.35 11.09 6.97
CA PRO A 362 -18.16 12.30 7.19
C PRO A 362 -19.54 12.01 7.78
N SER A 363 -19.99 10.75 7.79
CA SER A 363 -21.33 10.39 8.23
C SER A 363 -21.53 10.56 9.74
N ALA A 364 -22.72 10.90 10.17
CA ALA A 364 -23.07 11.00 11.59
C ALA A 364 -22.96 9.64 12.31
N GLN A 365 -22.94 8.52 11.60
CA GLN A 365 -22.71 7.19 12.17
C GLN A 365 -21.32 7.04 12.78
N ALA A 366 -20.35 7.82 12.30
CA ALA A 366 -18.98 7.82 12.79
C ALA A 366 -18.74 8.81 13.96
N ASP A 367 -19.71 9.63 14.35
CA ASP A 367 -19.50 10.67 15.36
C ASP A 367 -18.99 10.12 16.69
N ALA A 368 -19.45 8.93 17.09
CA ALA A 368 -19.07 8.31 18.36
C ALA A 368 -17.63 7.79 18.39
N THR A 369 -17.00 7.60 17.23
CA THR A 369 -15.65 7.04 17.10
C THR A 369 -14.59 8.06 16.71
N ARG A 370 -14.99 9.32 16.47
CA ARG A 370 -14.05 10.38 16.12
C ARG A 370 -12.98 10.57 17.20
N GLY A 371 -11.73 10.69 16.77
CA GLY A 371 -10.57 10.84 17.67
C GLY A 371 -10.17 9.58 18.42
N THR A 372 -10.77 8.42 18.09
CA THR A 372 -10.42 7.15 18.75
C THR A 372 -9.31 6.40 18.02
N VAL A 373 -8.70 5.45 18.76
CA VAL A 373 -7.72 4.49 18.22
C VAL A 373 -8.37 3.11 18.20
N CYS A 374 -8.27 2.44 17.06
CA CYS A 374 -8.71 1.07 16.89
C CYS A 374 -7.49 0.14 16.81
N ASP A 375 -7.42 -0.84 17.73
CA ASP A 375 -6.31 -1.79 17.83
C ASP A 375 -6.61 -3.14 17.14
N ALA A 376 -7.68 -3.23 16.35
CA ALA A 376 -7.97 -4.41 15.54
C ALA A 376 -6.85 -4.64 14.51
N LEU A 377 -6.56 -5.91 14.23
CA LEU A 377 -5.67 -6.27 13.13
C LEU A 377 -6.36 -5.96 11.81
N VAL A 378 -5.83 -5.01 11.05
CA VAL A 378 -6.37 -4.64 9.74
C VAL A 378 -5.29 -4.80 8.66
N GLU A 379 -5.73 -5.03 7.44
CA GLU A 379 -4.88 -5.25 6.28
C GLU A 379 -5.18 -4.20 5.21
N SER A 380 -4.18 -3.88 4.37
CA SER A 380 -4.36 -2.87 3.31
C SER A 380 -5.47 -3.22 2.32
N ILE A 381 -5.71 -4.51 2.09
CA ILE A 381 -6.79 -5.03 1.23
C ILE A 381 -8.20 -4.68 1.75
N ASP A 382 -8.33 -4.30 3.02
CA ASP A 382 -9.60 -3.92 3.64
C ASP A 382 -10.14 -2.60 3.10
N LEU A 383 -9.25 -1.75 2.58
CA LEU A 383 -9.66 -0.46 2.01
C LEU A 383 -10.52 -0.63 0.76
N ALA A 384 -10.21 -1.61 -0.10
CA ALA A 384 -11.06 -1.87 -1.27
C ALA A 384 -12.48 -2.28 -0.86
N ALA A 385 -12.63 -3.17 0.12
CA ALA A 385 -13.91 -3.56 0.68
C ALA A 385 -14.64 -2.35 1.30
N THR A 386 -13.90 -1.53 2.06
CA THR A 386 -14.43 -0.32 2.71
C THR A 386 -14.96 0.69 1.69
N PHE A 387 -14.22 0.95 0.62
CA PHE A 387 -14.63 1.91 -0.42
C PHE A 387 -15.84 1.43 -1.20
N ILE A 388 -15.93 0.13 -1.53
CA ILE A 388 -17.09 -0.46 -2.19
C ILE A 388 -18.34 -0.29 -1.32
N GLU A 389 -18.26 -0.60 -0.03
CA GLU A 389 -19.39 -0.48 0.90
C GLU A 389 -19.76 0.99 1.15
N ALA A 390 -18.77 1.88 1.34
CA ALA A 390 -18.95 3.32 1.47
C ALA A 390 -19.66 3.93 0.25
N ALA A 391 -19.34 3.44 -0.95
CA ALA A 391 -20.03 3.80 -2.19
C ALA A 391 -21.44 3.19 -2.30
N GLY A 392 -21.92 2.46 -1.29
CA GLY A 392 -23.25 1.85 -1.26
C GLY A 392 -23.34 0.53 -2.05
N GLY A 393 -22.21 -0.10 -2.34
CA GLY A 393 -22.12 -1.41 -2.97
C GLY A 393 -22.14 -2.55 -1.99
N GLN A 394 -22.27 -3.77 -2.51
CA GLN A 394 -22.00 -5.00 -1.78
C GLN A 394 -20.61 -5.50 -2.14
N VAL A 395 -19.82 -5.83 -1.14
CA VAL A 395 -18.48 -6.38 -1.33
C VAL A 395 -18.59 -7.77 -1.98
N PRO A 396 -18.02 -7.97 -3.18
CA PRO A 396 -18.05 -9.30 -3.82
C PRO A 396 -17.03 -10.23 -3.17
N ASP A 397 -17.43 -10.98 -2.17
CA ASP A 397 -16.63 -11.86 -1.31
C ASP A 397 -15.84 -12.96 -2.05
N HIS A 398 -16.24 -13.28 -3.28
CA HIS A 398 -15.52 -14.20 -4.16
C HIS A 398 -14.39 -13.55 -4.98
N ILE A 399 -14.25 -12.23 -4.90
CA ILE A 399 -13.21 -11.43 -5.58
C ILE A 399 -12.33 -10.72 -4.55
N ILE A 400 -12.96 -9.90 -3.70
CA ILE A 400 -12.30 -9.12 -2.65
C ILE A 400 -11.99 -10.03 -1.46
N GLU A 401 -10.74 -10.03 -1.02
CA GLU A 401 -10.26 -10.82 0.11
C GLU A 401 -10.18 -9.99 1.41
N GLY A 402 -10.23 -8.65 1.27
CA GLY A 402 -10.33 -7.71 2.38
C GLY A 402 -11.73 -7.65 3.01
N ARG A 403 -11.84 -7.00 4.16
CA ARG A 403 -13.08 -6.82 4.93
C ARG A 403 -13.31 -5.35 5.21
N SER A 404 -14.55 -4.87 5.10
CA SER A 404 -14.86 -3.46 5.33
C SER A 404 -14.52 -3.01 6.75
N LEU A 405 -13.94 -1.82 6.86
CA LEU A 405 -13.65 -1.14 8.14
C LEU A 405 -14.83 -0.30 8.65
N LEU A 406 -15.91 -0.12 7.87
CA LEU A 406 -17.05 0.69 8.28
C LEU A 406 -17.65 0.28 9.64
N PRO A 407 -17.75 -1.01 10.01
CA PRO A 407 -18.23 -1.38 11.34
C PRO A 407 -17.41 -0.76 12.47
N PHE A 408 -16.08 -0.71 12.36
CA PHE A 408 -15.22 -0.05 13.36
C PHE A 408 -15.41 1.46 13.36
N LEU A 409 -15.54 2.07 12.18
CA LEU A 409 -15.79 3.50 12.04
C LEU A 409 -17.14 3.92 12.67
N HIS A 410 -18.11 3.02 12.67
CA HIS A 410 -19.46 3.25 13.23
C HIS A 410 -19.63 2.71 14.67
N GLY A 411 -18.54 2.31 15.33
CA GLY A 411 -18.59 1.83 16.72
C GLY A 411 -19.26 0.46 16.91
N ALA A 412 -19.43 -0.29 15.84
CA ALA A 412 -20.07 -1.61 15.82
C ALA A 412 -19.04 -2.67 15.40
N ALA A 413 -18.08 -2.97 16.28
CA ALA A 413 -17.07 -3.99 15.98
C ALA A 413 -17.75 -5.31 15.55
N PRO A 414 -17.30 -5.95 14.46
CA PRO A 414 -17.88 -7.20 13.98
C PRO A 414 -17.80 -8.32 15.03
N GLU A 415 -18.83 -9.19 15.11
CA GLU A 415 -18.82 -10.36 15.97
C GLU A 415 -17.65 -11.32 15.65
N SER A 416 -17.25 -11.38 14.39
CA SER A 416 -16.08 -12.12 13.95
C SER A 416 -15.17 -11.25 13.08
N TRP A 417 -13.92 -11.13 13.46
CA TRP A 417 -12.88 -10.44 12.72
C TRP A 417 -11.71 -11.39 12.47
N ARG A 418 -10.73 -10.94 11.64
CA ARG A 418 -9.55 -11.77 11.41
C ARG A 418 -8.74 -11.96 12.69
N GLU A 419 -8.20 -13.16 12.85
CA GLU A 419 -7.32 -13.51 13.96
C GLU A 419 -5.84 -13.36 13.61
N ALA A 420 -5.51 -13.11 12.35
CA ALA A 420 -4.15 -12.91 11.91
C ALA A 420 -4.11 -12.04 10.64
N VAL A 421 -2.98 -11.39 10.40
CA VAL A 421 -2.62 -10.71 9.16
C VAL A 421 -1.54 -11.47 8.41
N ILE A 422 -1.56 -11.39 7.07
CA ILE A 422 -0.62 -12.08 6.20
C ILE A 422 0.12 -11.05 5.34
N SER A 423 1.44 -11.24 5.22
CA SER A 423 2.26 -10.49 4.28
C SER A 423 3.18 -11.43 3.51
N GLU A 424 3.45 -11.10 2.26
CA GLU A 424 4.21 -11.93 1.33
C GLU A 424 5.39 -11.14 0.77
N TYR A 425 6.52 -11.79 0.61
CA TYR A 425 7.69 -11.17 0.01
C TYR A 425 8.37 -12.11 -0.97
N ASP A 426 8.33 -11.76 -2.24
CA ASP A 426 9.10 -12.43 -3.30
C ASP A 426 10.38 -11.63 -3.57
N TYR A 427 11.52 -12.13 -3.12
CA TYR A 427 12.82 -11.47 -3.31
C TYR A 427 13.65 -12.09 -4.44
N SER A 428 13.01 -12.86 -5.31
CA SER A 428 13.69 -13.56 -6.43
C SER A 428 14.38 -12.59 -7.41
N ALA A 429 13.85 -11.37 -7.55
CA ALA A 429 14.44 -10.32 -8.38
C ALA A 429 15.60 -9.58 -7.71
N THR A 430 15.91 -9.86 -6.44
CA THR A 430 16.97 -9.17 -5.69
C THR A 430 18.32 -9.88 -5.77
N PRO A 431 19.44 -9.17 -5.59
CA PRO A 431 20.75 -9.81 -5.48
C PRO A 431 20.87 -10.80 -4.31
N MET A 432 20.00 -10.71 -3.29
CA MET A 432 20.02 -11.57 -2.12
C MET A 432 19.65 -13.02 -2.46
N ALA A 433 18.71 -13.23 -3.38
CA ALA A 433 18.40 -14.58 -3.88
C ALA A 433 19.64 -15.26 -4.47
N GLY A 434 20.41 -14.54 -5.31
CA GLY A 434 21.65 -15.05 -5.88
C GLY A 434 22.74 -15.30 -4.84
N ARG A 435 22.86 -14.46 -3.81
CA ARG A 435 23.81 -14.66 -2.70
C ARG A 435 23.52 -15.92 -1.87
N LEU A 436 22.24 -16.29 -1.79
CA LEU A 436 21.77 -17.47 -1.06
C LEU A 436 21.71 -18.71 -1.94
N ASP A 437 22.09 -18.62 -3.22
CA ASP A 437 22.02 -19.69 -4.22
C ASP A 437 20.60 -20.31 -4.33
N LEU A 438 19.57 -19.47 -4.25
CA LEU A 438 18.16 -19.87 -4.32
C LEU A 438 17.61 -19.71 -5.73
N ALA A 439 16.86 -20.72 -6.18
CA ALA A 439 16.04 -20.58 -7.40
C ALA A 439 14.89 -19.58 -7.17
N PRO A 440 14.36 -18.91 -8.22
CA PRO A 440 13.30 -17.91 -8.04
C PRO A 440 12.10 -18.39 -7.22
N LYS A 441 11.65 -19.62 -7.41
CA LYS A 441 10.54 -20.23 -6.64
C LYS A 441 10.84 -20.44 -5.15
N GLU A 442 12.12 -20.41 -4.77
CA GLU A 442 12.60 -20.63 -3.41
C GLU A 442 12.90 -19.31 -2.68
N ALA A 443 12.95 -18.19 -3.40
CA ALA A 443 13.27 -16.88 -2.87
C ALA A 443 12.00 -16.14 -2.42
N ARG A 444 11.23 -16.72 -1.50
CA ARG A 444 9.98 -16.16 -0.99
C ARG A 444 9.86 -16.33 0.53
N LEU A 445 9.26 -15.32 1.15
CA LEU A 445 8.92 -15.32 2.57
C LEU A 445 7.41 -15.08 2.73
N PHE A 446 6.83 -15.66 3.78
CA PHE A 446 5.43 -15.47 4.17
C PHE A 446 5.35 -15.18 5.65
N MET A 447 4.74 -14.08 6.03
CA MET A 447 4.50 -13.68 7.41
C MET A 447 3.06 -14.01 7.80
N VAL A 448 2.88 -14.59 8.99
CA VAL A 448 1.60 -14.68 9.71
C VAL A 448 1.79 -14.04 11.07
N PHE A 449 0.99 -13.04 11.41
CA PHE A 449 1.01 -12.37 12.70
C PHE A 449 -0.39 -12.39 13.33
N ASP A 450 -0.52 -13.04 14.51
CA ASP A 450 -1.82 -13.20 15.18
C ASP A 450 -2.09 -12.16 16.28
N GLY A 451 -1.26 -11.12 16.30
CA GLY A 451 -1.37 -10.07 17.29
C GLY A 451 -0.44 -10.24 18.48
N ARG A 452 0.13 -11.43 18.65
CA ARG A 452 1.21 -11.72 19.60
C ARG A 452 2.37 -12.42 18.93
N TYR A 453 2.12 -13.53 18.23
CA TYR A 453 3.19 -14.31 17.60
C TYR A 453 3.30 -13.98 16.12
N LYS A 454 4.51 -13.66 15.67
CA LYS A 454 4.85 -13.42 14.28
C LYS A 454 5.70 -14.59 13.77
N LEU A 455 5.09 -15.42 12.89
CA LEU A 455 5.80 -16.49 12.19
C LEU A 455 6.21 -15.97 10.81
N ILE A 456 7.45 -16.21 10.42
CA ILE A 456 7.93 -15.99 9.06
C ILE A 456 8.39 -17.33 8.50
N HIS A 457 7.63 -17.83 7.52
CA HIS A 457 8.03 -19.00 6.73
C HIS A 457 8.95 -18.58 5.61
N ALA A 458 10.07 -19.27 5.45
CA ALA A 458 11.02 -19.08 4.36
C ALA A 458 11.00 -20.32 3.46
N GLU A 459 10.84 -20.10 2.15
CA GLU A 459 10.98 -21.16 1.15
C GLU A 459 12.46 -21.56 0.98
N GLY A 460 12.74 -22.56 0.11
CA GLY A 460 14.10 -22.99 -0.19
C GLY A 460 14.76 -23.82 0.92
N GLY A 461 13.96 -24.41 1.81
CA GLY A 461 14.48 -25.26 2.90
C GLY A 461 15.15 -24.48 4.03
N LEU A 462 14.98 -23.16 4.07
CA LEU A 462 15.47 -22.30 5.14
C LEU A 462 14.62 -22.49 6.42
N PRO A 463 15.21 -22.30 7.63
CA PRO A 463 14.45 -22.42 8.86
C PRO A 463 13.37 -21.35 8.96
N PRO A 464 12.26 -21.58 9.70
CA PRO A 464 11.32 -20.52 10.01
C PRO A 464 11.89 -19.56 11.07
N MET A 465 11.37 -18.32 11.11
CA MET A 465 11.55 -17.41 12.24
C MET A 465 10.24 -17.29 13.02
N LEU A 466 10.33 -17.06 14.32
CA LEU A 466 9.17 -16.83 15.19
C LEU A 466 9.53 -15.80 16.27
N PHE A 467 8.68 -14.80 16.44
CA PHE A 467 8.81 -13.76 17.46
C PHE A 467 7.57 -13.74 18.37
N ASP A 468 7.78 -13.55 19.69
CA ASP A 468 6.72 -13.28 20.67
C ASP A 468 6.71 -11.79 21.00
N THR A 469 5.91 -11.00 20.29
CA THR A 469 5.89 -9.54 20.41
C THR A 469 5.30 -9.04 21.73
N GLU A 470 4.71 -9.90 22.57
CA GLU A 470 4.27 -9.55 23.92
C GLU A 470 5.44 -9.51 24.91
N THR A 471 6.35 -10.49 24.82
CA THR A 471 7.53 -10.59 25.70
C THR A 471 8.76 -9.93 25.11
N ASP A 472 8.84 -9.81 23.80
CA ASP A 472 9.91 -9.19 23.03
C ASP A 472 9.30 -8.27 21.95
N PRO A 473 8.79 -7.08 22.34
CA PRO A 473 8.14 -6.15 21.41
C PRO A 473 9.06 -5.63 20.30
N GLN A 474 10.36 -5.74 20.48
CA GLN A 474 11.36 -5.35 19.50
C GLN A 474 11.81 -6.49 18.59
N GLU A 475 11.28 -7.70 18.73
CA GLU A 475 11.60 -8.84 17.87
C GLU A 475 13.11 -9.19 17.77
N PHE A 476 13.84 -9.08 18.89
CA PHE A 476 15.29 -9.37 18.95
C PHE A 476 15.61 -10.86 19.08
N THR A 477 14.64 -11.66 19.53
CA THR A 477 14.84 -13.08 19.87
C THR A 477 14.06 -13.97 18.91
N ASP A 478 14.77 -14.60 17.96
CA ASP A 478 14.16 -15.58 17.06
C ASP A 478 13.94 -16.93 17.77
N LEU A 479 12.67 -17.30 17.94
CA LEU A 479 12.19 -18.56 18.53
C LEU A 479 11.86 -19.62 17.46
N GLY A 480 12.20 -19.36 16.20
CA GLY A 480 11.79 -20.17 15.04
C GLY A 480 12.23 -21.62 15.08
N THR A 481 13.38 -21.91 15.74
CA THR A 481 13.88 -23.29 15.89
C THR A 481 13.70 -23.84 17.31
N SER A 482 13.11 -23.07 18.25
CA SER A 482 12.91 -23.47 19.64
C SER A 482 11.94 -24.65 19.77
N PRO A 483 12.34 -25.79 20.39
CA PRO A 483 11.43 -26.91 20.63
C PRO A 483 10.24 -26.56 21.54
N ALA A 484 10.46 -25.64 22.49
CA ALA A 484 9.41 -25.19 23.41
C ALA A 484 8.25 -24.46 22.70
N HIS A 485 8.51 -23.87 21.53
CA HIS A 485 7.53 -23.12 20.74
C HIS A 485 6.99 -23.91 19.55
N ALA A 486 7.25 -25.24 19.48
CA ALA A 486 6.77 -26.07 18.36
C ALA A 486 5.24 -26.04 18.20
N GLY A 487 4.49 -26.04 19.33
CA GLY A 487 3.03 -25.95 19.29
C GLY A 487 2.52 -24.64 18.69
N ILE A 488 3.14 -23.51 19.02
CA ILE A 488 2.82 -22.19 18.48
C ILE A 488 3.11 -22.14 16.98
N ARG A 489 4.28 -22.60 16.56
CA ARG A 489 4.63 -22.68 15.13
C ARG A 489 3.61 -23.50 14.35
N ASN A 490 3.24 -24.68 14.85
CA ASN A 490 2.28 -25.55 14.17
C ASN A 490 0.90 -24.89 14.03
N MET A 491 0.44 -24.16 15.05
CA MET A 491 -0.81 -23.39 14.97
C MET A 491 -0.75 -22.32 13.89
N LEU A 492 0.34 -21.53 13.84
CA LEU A 492 0.51 -20.47 12.83
C LEU A 492 0.70 -21.05 11.41
N TYR A 493 1.39 -22.19 11.29
CA TYR A 493 1.47 -22.91 10.01
C TYR A 493 0.10 -23.43 9.56
N SER A 494 -0.78 -23.86 10.49
CA SER A 494 -2.15 -24.24 10.13
C SER A 494 -2.90 -23.03 9.56
N ARG A 495 -2.78 -21.85 10.18
CA ARG A 495 -3.39 -20.61 9.68
C ARG A 495 -2.84 -20.24 8.28
N LEU A 496 -1.53 -20.33 8.08
CA LEU A 496 -0.91 -20.08 6.76
C LEU A 496 -1.40 -21.08 5.71
N ALA A 497 -1.52 -22.36 6.08
CA ALA A 497 -2.04 -23.40 5.18
C ALA A 497 -3.52 -23.17 4.83
N ASP A 498 -4.35 -22.75 5.77
CA ASP A 498 -5.75 -22.41 5.53
C ASP A 498 -5.87 -21.21 4.60
N TRP A 499 -5.07 -20.17 4.83
CA TRP A 499 -4.99 -19.01 3.94
C TRP A 499 -4.52 -19.40 2.52
N ALA A 500 -3.50 -20.24 2.39
CA ALA A 500 -2.98 -20.67 1.09
C ALA A 500 -3.97 -21.52 0.28
N ARG A 501 -4.89 -22.24 0.96
CA ARG A 501 -5.92 -23.10 0.31
C ARG A 501 -7.24 -22.36 0.04
N ARG A 502 -7.37 -21.09 0.38
CA ARG A 502 -8.59 -20.34 0.09
C ARG A 502 -8.88 -20.28 -1.42
N PRO A 503 -10.14 -20.15 -1.87
CA PRO A 503 -10.49 -20.21 -3.30
C PRO A 503 -10.17 -18.89 -4.04
N ALA A 504 -8.92 -18.42 -3.95
CA ALA A 504 -8.46 -17.13 -4.44
C ALA A 504 -8.58 -16.93 -5.96
N GLN A 505 -8.64 -18.00 -6.75
CA GLN A 505 -8.70 -17.93 -8.22
C GLN A 505 -10.12 -18.01 -8.79
N ARG A 506 -11.13 -18.24 -7.98
CA ARG A 506 -12.51 -18.31 -8.44
C ARG A 506 -13.17 -16.92 -8.39
N THR A 507 -12.91 -16.10 -9.38
CA THR A 507 -13.38 -14.71 -9.44
C THR A 507 -14.58 -14.46 -10.36
N THR A 508 -15.06 -15.49 -11.07
CA THR A 508 -16.13 -15.36 -12.07
C THR A 508 -17.50 -15.80 -11.58
N VAL A 509 -17.58 -16.53 -10.47
CA VAL A 509 -18.82 -17.13 -9.95
C VAL A 509 -18.83 -17.06 -8.42
N SER A 510 -19.81 -16.39 -7.84
CA SER A 510 -20.00 -16.31 -6.38
C SER A 510 -20.53 -17.61 -5.79
N ASP A 511 -20.43 -17.77 -4.47
CA ASP A 511 -21.01 -18.94 -3.76
C ASP A 511 -22.52 -19.02 -3.94
N THR A 512 -23.22 -17.89 -3.90
CA THR A 512 -24.66 -17.84 -4.18
C THR A 512 -24.99 -18.36 -5.56
N GLN A 513 -24.20 -17.94 -6.58
CA GLN A 513 -24.38 -18.43 -7.94
C GLN A 513 -24.06 -19.92 -8.07
N LEU A 514 -23.04 -20.45 -7.35
CA LEU A 514 -22.74 -21.88 -7.31
C LEU A 514 -23.87 -22.68 -6.70
N ILE A 515 -24.41 -22.21 -5.57
CA ILE A 515 -25.55 -22.86 -4.90
C ILE A 515 -26.76 -22.88 -5.85
N ALA A 516 -27.05 -21.75 -6.51
CA ALA A 516 -28.15 -21.70 -7.48
C ALA A 516 -27.96 -22.63 -8.69
N ARG A 517 -26.72 -22.94 -9.07
CA ARG A 517 -26.41 -23.87 -10.17
C ARG A 517 -26.48 -25.36 -9.79
N ARG A 518 -26.52 -25.68 -8.48
CA ARG A 518 -26.63 -27.08 -8.02
C ARG A 518 -27.88 -27.74 -8.59
N GLY A 519 -27.72 -28.90 -9.21
CA GLY A 519 -28.83 -29.62 -9.87
C GLY A 519 -29.39 -28.93 -11.12
N GLY A 520 -28.74 -27.87 -11.63
CA GLY A 520 -29.24 -27.11 -12.80
C GLY A 520 -29.39 -27.94 -14.07
N SER A 521 -28.53 -28.93 -14.27
CA SER A 521 -28.60 -29.88 -15.41
C SER A 521 -29.88 -30.70 -15.37
N ARG A 522 -30.24 -31.23 -14.21
CA ARG A 522 -31.49 -32.01 -14.03
C ARG A 522 -32.73 -31.12 -14.28
N ARG A 523 -32.74 -29.89 -13.75
CA ARG A 523 -33.81 -28.94 -14.03
C ARG A 523 -33.98 -28.57 -15.50
N LYS A 524 -32.92 -28.75 -16.31
CA LYS A 524 -32.94 -28.54 -17.75
C LYS A 524 -33.25 -29.83 -18.52
N GLY A 525 -33.61 -30.93 -17.85
CA GLY A 525 -33.93 -32.20 -18.46
C GLY A 525 -32.70 -33.04 -18.80
N ILE A 526 -31.50 -32.72 -18.29
CA ILE A 526 -30.30 -33.54 -18.47
C ILE A 526 -30.23 -34.53 -17.30
N LEU A 527 -30.62 -35.77 -17.56
CA LEU A 527 -30.84 -36.80 -16.54
C LEU A 527 -29.74 -37.89 -16.60
N LEU A 528 -28.52 -37.50 -16.17
CA LEU A 528 -27.42 -38.46 -16.11
C LEU A 528 -27.58 -39.42 -14.94
N GLY A 529 -27.47 -40.73 -15.18
CA GLY A 529 -27.54 -41.78 -14.18
C GLY A 529 -28.94 -42.06 -13.63
N VAL A 530 -29.99 -41.62 -14.32
CA VAL A 530 -31.39 -41.95 -14.03
C VAL A 530 -31.74 -43.23 -14.82
N TRP A 531 -32.30 -44.18 -14.14
CA TRP A 531 -32.74 -45.44 -14.77
C TRP A 531 -34.18 -45.35 -15.33
N ASP A 532 -35.11 -44.82 -14.49
CA ASP A 532 -36.50 -44.65 -14.88
C ASP A 532 -37.13 -43.44 -14.12
N GLU A 533 -38.42 -43.22 -14.30
CA GLU A 533 -39.17 -42.12 -13.72
C GLU A 533 -39.26 -42.19 -12.19
N ASP A 534 -39.14 -43.37 -11.58
CA ASP A 534 -39.19 -43.56 -10.13
C ASP A 534 -37.93 -42.99 -9.42
N ASP A 535 -36.85 -42.83 -10.18
CA ASP A 535 -35.63 -42.19 -9.69
C ASP A 535 -35.71 -40.63 -9.64
N LEU A 536 -36.84 -40.05 -10.09
CA LEU A 536 -37.02 -38.62 -10.26
C LEU A 536 -38.02 -38.06 -9.22
N ASP A 537 -37.69 -36.91 -8.64
CA ASP A 537 -38.65 -36.14 -7.89
C ASP A 537 -39.65 -35.36 -8.79
N ALA A 538 -40.75 -34.86 -8.21
CA ALA A 538 -41.80 -34.20 -8.97
C ALA A 538 -41.32 -32.93 -9.71
N ALA A 539 -40.27 -32.27 -9.23
CA ALA A 539 -39.68 -31.10 -9.89
C ALA A 539 -38.83 -31.47 -11.11
N GLN A 540 -38.32 -32.72 -11.14
CA GLN A 540 -37.49 -33.27 -12.21
C GLN A 540 -38.35 -33.90 -13.32
N LEU A 541 -39.54 -34.37 -12.97
CA LEU A 541 -40.51 -34.94 -13.93
C LEU A 541 -41.14 -33.86 -14.83
N GLY A 542 -41.32 -32.62 -14.33
CA GLY A 542 -41.95 -31.54 -15.07
C GLY A 542 -41.34 -31.21 -16.43
N PRO A 543 -40.01 -31.17 -16.60
CA PRO A 543 -39.37 -31.01 -17.91
C PRO A 543 -39.56 -32.15 -18.89
N LEU A 544 -39.77 -33.36 -18.41
CA LEU A 544 -39.98 -34.55 -19.26
C LEU A 544 -41.42 -34.68 -19.79
N GLN A 545 -42.35 -33.94 -19.19
CA GLN A 545 -43.75 -33.96 -19.56
C GLN A 545 -44.13 -32.85 -20.57
N ARG A 546 -43.15 -32.07 -21.02
CA ARG A 546 -43.28 -31.03 -22.06
C ARG A 546 -42.71 -31.54 -23.38
#